data_a50b23ba4474acab88b3fef57c5ed161
#
_entry.id   a50b23ba4474acab88b3fef57c5ed161
#
_cell.length_a   1.000
_cell.length_b   1.000
_cell.length_c   1.000
_cell.angle_alpha   90.00
_cell.angle_beta   90.00
_cell.angle_gamma   90.00
#
_symmetry.space_group_name_H-M   'P 1'
#
loop_
_entity.id
_entity.type
_entity.pdbx_description
1 polymer ?
#
loop_
_entity_poly.entity_id
_entity_poly.type
_entity_poly.pdbx_seq_one_letter_code
_entity_poly.pdbx_strand_id
1 'polypeptide(L)'
;MLKIIFSLILILNGFIVQGQTNLTKTIIHDGIIRDYKIYIPKIYNPNKLTPLVFNLHGYGSNNVQQEFYGDFRPIADTANFIIVHPNGTKDPLGNQFWNVGFFPSNINDVGFIEALIDSISLLYSVDPNRIYSTGMSNGGFMSHELACQSTRFAAIASVAGFAIEVMVSPTF
;
A
#
# COMPACT_ATOMS: atom_id res chain seq x y z
N MET A 1 -35.31 -54.32 0.41
CA MET A 1 -33.90 -54.02 0.05
C MET A 1 -33.79 -52.53 -0.28
N LEU A 2 -33.28 -51.76 0.67
CA LEU A 2 -33.13 -50.30 0.55
C LEU A 2 -31.76 -50.01 -0.12
N LYS A 3 -31.75 -49.44 -1.35
CA LYS A 3 -30.54 -49.05 -2.03
C LYS A 3 -30.15 -47.65 -1.56
N ILE A 4 -29.07 -47.56 -0.77
CA ILE A 4 -28.47 -46.32 -0.37
C ILE A 4 -27.58 -45.83 -1.55
N ILE A 5 -27.99 -44.72 -2.18
CA ILE A 5 -27.20 -44.06 -3.20
C ILE A 5 -26.25 -43.08 -2.50
N PHE A 6 -24.96 -43.41 -2.46
CA PHE A 6 -23.93 -42.47 -2.03
C PHE A 6 -23.69 -41.45 -3.16
N SER A 7 -24.15 -40.20 -2.95
CA SER A 7 -23.84 -39.10 -3.83
C SER A 7 -22.45 -38.58 -3.46
N LEU A 8 -21.47 -38.82 -4.31
CA LEU A 8 -20.10 -38.28 -4.17
C LEU A 8 -20.09 -36.81 -4.60
N ILE A 9 -20.10 -35.89 -3.63
CA ILE A 9 -19.93 -34.47 -3.92
C ILE A 9 -18.45 -34.21 -4.21
N LEU A 10 -18.11 -34.05 -5.48
CA LEU A 10 -16.79 -33.64 -5.92
C LEU A 10 -16.64 -32.15 -5.68
N ILE A 11 -15.95 -31.75 -4.60
CA ILE A 11 -15.56 -30.37 -4.37
C ILE A 11 -14.41 -30.06 -5.33
N LEU A 12 -14.72 -29.45 -6.47
CA LEU A 12 -13.71 -28.84 -7.33
C LEU A 12 -13.16 -27.60 -6.61
N ASN A 13 -12.01 -27.73 -5.98
CA ASN A 13 -11.20 -26.58 -5.61
C ASN A 13 -10.67 -25.97 -6.92
N GLY A 14 -11.41 -25.00 -7.46
CA GLY A 14 -10.93 -24.20 -8.58
C GLY A 14 -9.75 -23.36 -8.10
N PHE A 15 -8.55 -23.70 -8.54
CA PHE A 15 -7.41 -22.79 -8.45
C PHE A 15 -7.73 -21.59 -9.33
N ILE A 16 -8.16 -20.49 -8.71
CA ILE A 16 -8.20 -19.19 -9.39
C ILE A 16 -6.74 -18.78 -9.56
N VAL A 17 -6.19 -19.02 -10.74
CA VAL A 17 -4.93 -18.38 -11.17
C VAL A 17 -5.25 -16.90 -11.30
N GLN A 18 -4.93 -16.14 -10.27
CA GLN A 18 -5.09 -14.70 -10.28
C GLN A 18 -3.95 -14.13 -11.14
N GLY A 19 -4.25 -13.92 -12.43
CA GLY A 19 -3.34 -13.25 -13.36
C GLY A 19 -3.08 -11.79 -12.93
N GLN A 20 -2.15 -11.13 -13.61
CA GLN A 20 -1.84 -9.70 -13.47
C GLN A 20 -3.12 -8.87 -13.28
N THR A 21 -3.18 -8.10 -12.20
CA THR A 21 -4.37 -7.31 -11.87
C THR A 21 -3.97 -5.91 -11.43
N ASN A 22 -4.56 -4.88 -12.04
CA ASN A 22 -4.42 -3.48 -11.63
C ASN A 22 -5.80 -2.97 -11.23
N LEU A 23 -6.02 -2.71 -9.94
CA LEU A 23 -7.30 -2.36 -9.36
C LEU A 23 -7.22 -1.01 -8.65
N THR A 24 -8.31 -0.25 -8.72
CA THR A 24 -8.57 0.87 -7.81
C THR A 24 -9.54 0.41 -6.73
N LYS A 25 -9.20 0.67 -5.47
CA LYS A 25 -9.98 0.28 -4.30
C LYS A 25 -10.07 1.44 -3.31
N THR A 26 -10.95 1.32 -2.34
CA THR A 26 -11.11 2.28 -1.24
C THR A 26 -11.15 1.58 0.10
N ILE A 27 -10.70 2.30 1.15
CA ILE A 27 -10.99 1.97 2.55
C ILE A 27 -11.48 3.22 3.28
N ILE A 28 -12.12 3.02 4.42
CA ILE A 28 -12.44 4.12 5.34
C ILE A 28 -11.38 4.13 6.44
N HIS A 29 -10.71 5.27 6.63
CA HIS A 29 -9.77 5.50 7.72
C HIS A 29 -10.10 6.83 8.39
N ASP A 30 -10.28 6.83 9.71
CA ASP A 30 -10.69 7.98 10.53
C ASP A 30 -11.93 8.72 9.95
N GLY A 31 -12.92 7.95 9.44
CA GLY A 31 -14.14 8.48 8.85
C GLY A 31 -13.99 9.04 7.43
N ILE A 32 -12.79 9.00 6.85
CA ILE A 32 -12.48 9.51 5.51
C ILE A 32 -12.38 8.34 4.53
N ILE A 33 -13.08 8.45 3.40
CA ILE A 33 -12.89 7.50 2.29
C ILE A 33 -11.56 7.81 1.60
N ARG A 34 -10.65 6.83 1.62
CA ARG A 34 -9.31 6.93 1.00
C ARG A 34 -9.22 5.92 -0.13
N ASP A 35 -8.76 6.35 -1.29
CA ASP A 35 -8.58 5.49 -2.45
C ASP A 35 -7.11 5.12 -2.67
N TYR A 36 -6.91 3.98 -3.29
CA TYR A 36 -5.60 3.49 -3.67
C TYR A 36 -5.66 2.60 -4.91
N LYS A 37 -4.58 2.55 -5.66
CA LYS A 37 -4.38 1.55 -6.70
C LYS A 37 -3.50 0.43 -6.16
N ILE A 38 -3.80 -0.79 -6.56
CA ILE A 38 -2.99 -1.96 -6.22
C ILE A 38 -2.71 -2.77 -7.48
N TYR A 39 -1.46 -3.14 -7.65
CA TYR A 39 -0.98 -4.00 -8.73
C TYR A 39 -0.49 -5.32 -8.17
N ILE A 40 -1.06 -6.41 -8.66
CA ILE A 40 -0.67 -7.78 -8.36
C ILE A 40 0.14 -8.32 -9.54
N PRO A 41 1.41 -8.74 -9.34
CA PRO A 41 2.27 -9.18 -10.44
C PRO A 41 1.78 -10.49 -11.07
N LYS A 42 2.17 -10.72 -12.33
CA LYS A 42 1.79 -11.92 -13.10
C LYS A 42 2.17 -13.23 -12.42
N ILE A 43 3.28 -13.21 -11.68
CA ILE A 43 3.86 -14.40 -11.03
C ILE A 43 3.44 -14.53 -9.56
N TYR A 44 2.46 -13.72 -9.10
CA TYR A 44 1.94 -13.81 -7.74
C TYR A 44 1.40 -15.22 -7.45
N ASN A 45 1.77 -15.75 -6.30
CA ASN A 45 1.31 -17.05 -5.83
C ASN A 45 0.74 -16.89 -4.40
N PRO A 46 -0.56 -17.15 -4.16
CA PRO A 46 -1.19 -16.99 -2.85
C PRO A 46 -0.61 -17.92 -1.76
N ASN A 47 0.12 -18.96 -2.15
CA ASN A 47 0.79 -19.88 -1.22
C ASN A 47 2.23 -19.45 -0.86
N LYS A 48 2.67 -18.28 -1.34
CA LYS A 48 4.02 -17.75 -1.07
C LYS A 48 3.92 -16.32 -0.55
N LEU A 49 4.62 -16.03 0.54
CA LEU A 49 4.75 -14.69 1.07
C LEU A 49 5.42 -13.76 0.04
N THR A 50 4.78 -12.64 -0.23
CA THR A 50 5.13 -11.69 -1.30
C THR A 50 5.44 -10.33 -0.69
N PRO A 51 6.55 -9.65 -1.06
CA PRO A 51 6.85 -8.30 -0.62
C PRO A 51 5.76 -7.30 -1.04
N LEU A 52 5.60 -6.25 -0.23
CA LEU A 52 4.67 -5.15 -0.47
C LEU A 52 5.45 -3.84 -0.59
N VAL A 53 5.22 -3.09 -1.66
CA VAL A 53 5.87 -1.80 -1.93
C VAL A 53 4.83 -0.71 -2.04
N PHE A 54 4.89 0.28 -1.17
CA PHE A 54 4.15 1.53 -1.29
C PHE A 54 4.94 2.52 -2.15
N ASN A 55 4.29 3.11 -3.17
CA ASN A 55 4.88 4.13 -4.02
C ASN A 55 4.03 5.41 -3.93
N LEU A 56 4.53 6.39 -3.19
CA LEU A 56 3.79 7.56 -2.71
C LEU A 56 3.99 8.76 -3.62
N HIS A 57 2.89 9.42 -4.00
CA HIS A 57 2.92 10.59 -4.90
C HIS A 57 3.46 11.84 -4.20
N GLY A 58 3.94 12.80 -5.01
CA GLY A 58 4.33 14.14 -4.57
C GLY A 58 3.13 15.05 -4.31
N TYR A 59 3.38 16.23 -3.72
CA TYR A 59 2.37 17.27 -3.51
C TYR A 59 1.70 17.68 -4.83
N GLY A 60 0.36 17.79 -4.81
CA GLY A 60 -0.45 18.14 -5.98
C GLY A 60 -0.59 17.04 -7.03
N SER A 61 0.08 15.89 -6.83
CA SER A 61 -0.01 14.71 -7.67
C SER A 61 -1.06 13.71 -7.12
N ASN A 62 -1.14 12.51 -7.69
CA ASN A 62 -2.06 11.47 -7.28
C ASN A 62 -1.52 10.07 -7.63
N ASN A 63 -2.25 9.03 -7.24
CA ASN A 63 -1.89 7.64 -7.47
C ASN A 63 -1.74 7.26 -8.95
N VAL A 64 -2.52 7.87 -9.85
CA VAL A 64 -2.45 7.61 -11.31
C VAL A 64 -1.16 8.20 -11.89
N GLN A 65 -0.84 9.44 -11.50
CA GLN A 65 0.39 10.10 -11.96
C GLN A 65 1.62 9.41 -11.38
N GLN A 66 1.58 9.00 -10.10
CA GLN A 66 2.70 8.30 -9.47
C GLN A 66 2.93 6.92 -10.12
N GLU A 67 1.87 6.20 -10.47
CA GLU A 67 1.99 4.95 -11.23
C GLU A 67 2.64 5.18 -12.61
N PHE A 68 2.39 6.33 -13.24
CA PHE A 68 2.98 6.68 -14.52
C PHE A 68 4.46 7.09 -14.39
N TYR A 69 4.81 7.92 -13.40
CA TYR A 69 6.18 8.40 -13.20
C TYR A 69 7.12 7.32 -12.69
N GLY A 70 6.63 6.47 -11.80
CA GLY A 70 7.36 5.38 -11.17
C GLY A 70 6.71 4.04 -11.47
N ASP A 71 6.68 3.67 -12.75
CA ASP A 71 6.07 2.41 -13.18
C ASP A 71 6.98 1.22 -12.84
N PHE A 72 6.74 0.65 -11.66
CA PHE A 72 7.45 -0.55 -11.20
C PHE A 72 6.80 -1.86 -11.65
N ARG A 73 5.69 -1.84 -12.40
CA ARG A 73 4.97 -3.04 -12.82
C ARG A 73 5.82 -4.02 -13.62
N PRO A 74 6.66 -3.57 -14.60
CA PRO A 74 7.55 -4.50 -15.32
C PRO A 74 8.55 -5.20 -14.40
N ILE A 75 9.04 -4.50 -13.36
CA ILE A 75 9.96 -5.07 -12.37
C ILE A 75 9.19 -6.01 -11.43
N ALA A 76 7.99 -5.62 -10.99
CA ALA A 76 7.14 -6.44 -10.12
C ALA A 76 6.79 -7.78 -10.78
N ASP A 77 6.56 -7.79 -12.08
CA ASP A 77 6.27 -8.99 -12.86
C ASP A 77 7.43 -10.00 -12.92
N THR A 78 8.65 -9.57 -12.63
CA THR A 78 9.86 -10.42 -12.63
C THR A 78 10.39 -10.69 -11.22
N ALA A 79 10.28 -9.70 -10.33
CA ALA A 79 10.80 -9.77 -8.96
C ALA A 79 9.76 -10.21 -7.92
N ASN A 80 8.49 -10.35 -8.31
CA ASN A 80 7.36 -10.81 -7.49
C ASN A 80 7.12 -9.95 -6.25
N PHE A 81 6.66 -8.72 -6.42
CA PHE A 81 6.18 -7.88 -5.31
C PHE A 81 4.86 -7.17 -5.69
N ILE A 82 4.02 -6.95 -4.69
CA ILE A 82 2.77 -6.19 -4.82
C ILE A 82 3.11 -4.70 -4.73
N ILE A 83 2.49 -3.87 -5.58
CA ILE A 83 2.67 -2.42 -5.56
C ILE A 83 1.36 -1.76 -5.12
N VAL A 84 1.47 -0.76 -4.25
CA VAL A 84 0.34 0.07 -3.82
C VAL A 84 0.67 1.54 -4.07
N HIS A 85 -0.23 2.22 -4.77
CA HIS A 85 -0.20 3.67 -4.97
C HIS A 85 -1.42 4.26 -4.26
N PRO A 86 -1.30 4.66 -2.99
CA PRO A 86 -2.42 5.30 -2.29
C PRO A 86 -2.49 6.79 -2.63
N ASN A 87 -3.65 7.40 -2.37
CA ASN A 87 -3.81 8.85 -2.43
C ASN A 87 -3.74 9.47 -1.04
N GLY A 88 -3.01 10.57 -0.93
CA GLY A 88 -3.10 11.51 0.17
C GLY A 88 -4.49 12.18 0.23
N THR A 89 -4.74 12.96 1.27
CA THR A 89 -5.94 13.81 1.35
C THR A 89 -5.75 15.09 0.54
N LYS A 90 -6.79 15.93 0.47
CA LYS A 90 -6.70 17.25 -0.16
C LYS A 90 -6.49 18.34 0.88
N ASP A 91 -5.62 19.29 0.57
CA ASP A 91 -5.50 20.53 1.30
C ASP A 91 -6.68 21.49 1.00
N PRO A 92 -6.80 22.64 1.67
CA PRO A 92 -7.85 23.62 1.41
C PRO A 92 -7.85 24.20 -0.02
N LEU A 93 -6.74 24.07 -0.76
CA LEU A 93 -6.62 24.51 -2.16
C LEU A 93 -6.99 23.39 -3.15
N GLY A 94 -7.31 22.18 -2.65
CA GLY A 94 -7.69 21.03 -3.46
C GLY A 94 -6.53 20.17 -3.94
N ASN A 95 -5.27 20.45 -3.53
CA ASN A 95 -4.10 19.67 -3.89
C ASN A 95 -4.00 18.43 -2.99
N GLN A 96 -3.77 17.27 -3.58
CA GLN A 96 -3.48 16.06 -2.79
C GLN A 96 -2.11 16.14 -2.15
N PHE A 97 -2.01 15.73 -0.88
CA PHE A 97 -0.77 15.78 -0.10
C PHE A 97 -0.76 14.71 1.00
N TRP A 98 0.44 14.45 1.51
CA TRP A 98 0.70 13.69 2.71
C TRP A 98 0.98 14.65 3.86
N ASN A 99 0.35 14.39 5.02
CA ASN A 99 0.62 15.16 6.23
C ASN A 99 1.98 14.74 6.83
N VAL A 100 2.97 15.54 6.55
CA VAL A 100 4.35 15.38 7.01
C VAL A 100 4.81 16.57 7.86
N GLY A 101 3.85 17.28 8.46
CA GLY A 101 4.14 18.39 9.35
C GLY A 101 4.42 19.75 8.69
N PHE A 102 4.39 19.87 7.36
CA PHE A 102 4.62 21.16 6.68
C PHE A 102 3.44 22.13 6.84
N PHE A 103 2.23 21.62 7.00
CA PHE A 103 1.01 22.41 7.17
C PHE A 103 0.24 21.90 8.39
N PRO A 104 -0.49 22.77 9.10
CA PRO A 104 -1.41 22.32 10.15
C PRO A 104 -2.43 21.34 9.58
N SER A 105 -2.40 20.11 10.03
CA SER A 105 -3.31 19.05 9.60
C SER A 105 -3.45 18.01 10.71
N ASN A 106 -4.66 17.52 10.91
CA ASN A 106 -4.97 16.43 11.85
C ASN A 106 -5.11 15.08 11.11
N ILE A 107 -4.73 15.02 9.85
CA ILE A 107 -4.81 13.79 9.06
C ILE A 107 -3.73 12.80 9.52
N ASN A 108 -4.15 11.60 9.87
CA ASN A 108 -3.26 10.51 10.27
C ASN A 108 -2.91 9.64 9.05
N ASP A 109 -1.96 10.11 8.23
CA ASP A 109 -1.54 9.37 7.04
C ASP A 109 -0.70 8.13 7.37
N VAL A 110 0.08 8.14 8.45
CA VAL A 110 0.81 6.95 8.93
C VAL A 110 -0.18 5.85 9.26
N GLY A 111 -1.19 6.14 10.09
CA GLY A 111 -2.24 5.17 10.44
C GLY A 111 -3.03 4.69 9.21
N PHE A 112 -3.27 5.56 8.22
CA PHE A 112 -3.90 5.15 6.97
C PHE A 112 -3.06 4.11 6.20
N ILE A 113 -1.76 4.32 6.08
CA ILE A 113 -0.87 3.37 5.40
C ILE A 113 -0.80 2.04 6.18
N GLU A 114 -0.77 2.07 7.50
CA GLU A 114 -0.83 0.86 8.33
C GLU A 114 -2.16 0.09 8.14
N ALA A 115 -3.29 0.81 8.10
CA ALA A 115 -4.59 0.21 7.80
C ALA A 115 -4.65 -0.41 6.39
N LEU A 116 -3.93 0.18 5.41
CA LEU A 116 -3.78 -0.43 4.08
C LEU A 116 -2.97 -1.72 4.14
N ILE A 117 -1.87 -1.76 4.90
CA ILE A 117 -1.09 -2.99 5.09
C ILE A 117 -1.98 -4.10 5.62
N ASP A 118 -2.78 -3.81 6.65
CA ASP A 118 -3.68 -4.80 7.26
C ASP A 118 -4.76 -5.27 6.28
N SER A 119 -5.43 -4.33 5.59
CA SER A 119 -6.47 -4.64 4.61
C SER A 119 -5.94 -5.48 3.44
N ILE A 120 -4.73 -5.18 2.97
CA ILE A 120 -4.10 -5.89 1.86
C ILE A 120 -3.66 -7.29 2.31
N SER A 121 -3.13 -7.41 3.53
CA SER A 121 -2.69 -8.70 4.11
C SER A 121 -3.85 -9.66 4.36
N LEU A 122 -5.09 -9.18 4.53
CA LEU A 122 -6.28 -10.03 4.57
C LEU A 122 -6.64 -10.64 3.22
N LEU A 123 -6.24 -10.00 2.12
CA LEU A 123 -6.61 -10.39 0.75
C LEU A 123 -5.49 -11.10 0.01
N TYR A 124 -4.24 -10.85 0.37
CA TYR A 124 -3.05 -11.33 -0.31
C TYR A 124 -2.01 -11.84 0.68
N SER A 125 -1.19 -12.82 0.26
CA SER A 125 -0.10 -13.38 1.06
C SER A 125 1.06 -12.40 1.13
N VAL A 126 0.94 -11.35 1.94
CA VAL A 126 2.00 -10.35 2.17
C VAL A 126 3.04 -10.90 3.14
N ASP A 127 4.32 -10.64 2.86
CA ASP A 127 5.41 -10.91 3.79
C ASP A 127 5.55 -9.74 4.78
N PRO A 128 5.25 -9.93 6.06
CA PRO A 128 5.30 -8.84 7.04
C PRO A 128 6.71 -8.30 7.30
N ASN A 129 7.75 -9.05 6.92
CA ASN A 129 9.15 -8.65 7.05
C ASN A 129 9.70 -7.96 5.78
N ARG A 130 8.91 -7.86 4.72
CA ARG A 130 9.32 -7.28 3.44
C ARG A 130 8.30 -6.26 2.94
N ILE A 131 8.01 -5.26 3.77
CA ILE A 131 7.18 -4.11 3.44
C ILE A 131 8.10 -2.90 3.25
N TYR A 132 7.93 -2.20 2.14
CA TYR A 132 8.79 -1.11 1.72
C TYR A 132 8.00 0.12 1.35
N SER A 133 8.60 1.31 1.51
CA SER A 133 8.02 2.56 1.05
C SER A 133 9.00 3.31 0.17
N THR A 134 8.49 3.86 -0.92
CA THR A 134 9.19 4.85 -1.75
C THR A 134 8.21 5.94 -2.13
N GLY A 135 8.74 7.09 -2.53
CA GLY A 135 7.91 8.19 -2.98
C GLY A 135 8.75 9.38 -3.44
N MET A 136 8.10 10.28 -4.18
CA MET A 136 8.74 11.47 -4.69
C MET A 136 8.32 12.71 -3.89
N SER A 137 9.26 13.61 -3.56
CA SER A 137 9.00 14.90 -2.90
C SER A 137 8.18 14.69 -1.60
N ASN A 138 6.95 15.20 -1.51
CA ASN A 138 6.06 15.00 -0.36
C ASN A 138 5.83 13.52 -0.03
N GLY A 139 5.75 12.62 -1.04
CA GLY A 139 5.73 11.17 -0.84
C GLY A 139 7.06 10.61 -0.32
N GLY A 140 8.18 11.24 -0.68
CA GLY A 140 9.49 10.92 -0.12
C GLY A 140 9.60 11.30 1.35
N PHE A 141 9.10 12.49 1.75
CA PHE A 141 8.98 12.89 3.15
C PHE A 141 8.08 11.93 3.92
N MET A 142 6.93 11.54 3.34
CA MET A 142 6.03 10.57 3.97
C MET A 142 6.70 9.20 4.16
N SER A 143 7.58 8.77 3.26
CA SER A 143 8.36 7.55 3.46
C SER A 143 9.29 7.65 4.69
N HIS A 144 9.86 8.83 4.98
CA HIS A 144 10.61 9.05 6.21
C HIS A 144 9.72 9.02 7.45
N GLU A 145 8.52 9.66 7.40
CA GLU A 145 7.54 9.58 8.50
C GLU A 145 7.18 8.12 8.82
N LEU A 146 6.94 7.31 7.80
CA LEU A 146 6.67 5.88 7.96
C LEU A 146 7.84 5.13 8.63
N ALA A 147 9.08 5.44 8.25
CA ALA A 147 10.25 4.82 8.87
C ALA A 147 10.45 5.26 10.34
N CYS A 148 10.04 6.48 10.70
CA CYS A 148 10.18 7.01 12.06
C CYS A 148 9.05 6.57 12.99
N GLN A 149 7.81 6.45 12.49
CA GLN A 149 6.62 6.27 13.30
C GLN A 149 6.01 4.86 13.23
N SER A 150 6.45 4.03 12.27
CA SER A 150 5.95 2.67 12.08
C SER A 150 7.08 1.64 12.14
N THR A 151 6.83 0.52 12.78
CA THR A 151 7.76 -0.61 12.85
C THR A 151 7.55 -1.63 11.71
N ARG A 152 6.63 -1.33 10.80
CA ARG A 152 6.20 -2.27 9.73
C ARG A 152 7.14 -2.25 8.52
N PHE A 153 7.93 -1.21 8.33
CA PHE A 153 8.74 -1.01 7.13
C PHE A 153 10.16 -1.55 7.31
N ALA A 154 10.56 -2.48 6.42
CA ALA A 154 11.91 -3.04 6.41
C ALA A 154 12.93 -2.06 5.84
N ALA A 155 12.55 -1.22 4.87
CA ALA A 155 13.37 -0.16 4.31
C ALA A 155 12.52 0.87 3.55
N ILE A 156 13.10 2.04 3.33
CA ILE A 156 12.53 3.11 2.51
C ILE A 156 13.51 3.56 1.43
N ALA A 157 12.96 4.16 0.35
CA ALA A 157 13.74 4.87 -0.67
C ALA A 157 13.05 6.20 -1.00
N SER A 158 13.61 7.29 -0.53
CA SER A 158 13.05 8.63 -0.75
C SER A 158 13.67 9.29 -1.99
N VAL A 159 12.82 9.79 -2.89
CA VAL A 159 13.25 10.57 -4.06
C VAL A 159 12.91 12.04 -3.84
N ALA A 160 13.92 12.90 -3.78
CA ALA A 160 13.79 14.34 -3.52
C ALA A 160 13.00 14.68 -2.22
N GLY A 161 13.07 13.80 -1.22
CA GLY A 161 12.60 14.00 0.14
C GLY A 161 13.73 13.78 1.14
N PHE A 162 13.60 14.30 2.35
CA PHE A 162 14.53 14.07 3.46
C PHE A 162 13.77 13.87 4.76
N ALA A 163 14.43 13.36 5.78
CA ALA A 163 13.83 13.25 7.11
C ALA A 163 13.62 14.66 7.68
N ILE A 164 12.39 14.95 8.11
CA ILE A 164 12.11 16.18 8.86
C ILE A 164 12.33 15.81 10.33
N GLU A 165 13.25 16.50 10.97
CA GLU A 165 13.42 16.38 12.40
C GLU A 165 12.17 17.01 13.08
N VAL A 166 11.19 16.19 13.39
CA VAL A 166 10.11 16.62 14.30
C VAL A 166 10.81 16.85 15.63
N MET A 167 10.94 18.10 16.07
CA MET A 167 11.34 18.41 17.42
C MET A 167 10.29 17.77 18.35
N VAL A 168 10.53 16.54 18.74
CA VAL A 168 9.86 15.95 19.89
C VAL A 168 10.36 16.77 21.05
N SER A 169 9.55 17.72 21.52
CA SER A 169 9.81 18.40 22.80
C SER A 169 10.01 17.30 23.82
N PRO A 170 11.18 17.20 24.48
CA PRO A 170 11.34 16.24 25.54
C PRO A 170 10.31 16.59 26.60
N THR A 171 9.32 15.72 26.78
CA THR A 171 8.45 15.76 27.96
C THR A 171 9.33 15.34 29.13
N PHE A 172 9.81 16.34 29.85
CA PHE A 172 10.38 16.15 31.19
C PHE A 172 9.28 15.82 32.19
#